data_6ce0f69bf7583580e412b01b82a35a25
#
_entry.id   6ce0f69bf7583580e412b01b82a35a25
#
_cell.length_a   1.000
_cell.length_b   1.000
_cell.length_c   1.000
_cell.angle_alpha   90.00
_cell.angle_beta   90.00
_cell.angle_gamma   90.00
#
_symmetry.space_group_name_H-M   'P 1'
#
loop_
_entity.id
_entity.type
_entity.pdbx_description
1 polymer ?
#
loop_
_entity_poly.entity_id
_entity_poly.type
_entity_poly.pdbx_seq_one_letter_code
_entity_poly.pdbx_strand_id
1 'polypeptide(L)'
;LLPWRSVRDKVGLGLELDGMGKAERNAKVAEQLALVGLDDRADALVAELSGGMQQRVGLARAFATDAPILLMDEPFSALDPLIRTRLQDELLDLQKRLGKTIIFVSHDLDEAFKIGNRIAIMEGGRIVQCGTPREIFSSPANAYVADFVANMNPLGVLRARDVMIEGAEGPEVDAE
;
A
#
# COMPACT_ATOMS: atom_id res chain seq x y z
N LEU A 1 -18.40 1.24 -4.78
CA LEU A 1 -18.91 0.05 -4.05
C LEU A 1 -20.44 0.00 -4.16
N LEU A 2 -21.04 -1.19 -4.34
CA LEU A 2 -22.49 -1.37 -4.41
C LEU A 2 -23.08 -1.30 -2.99
N PRO A 3 -23.75 -0.24 -2.54
CA PRO A 3 -24.06 -0.02 -1.12
C PRO A 3 -25.11 -1.01 -0.57
N TRP A 4 -25.87 -1.65 -1.44
CA TRP A 4 -26.94 -2.60 -1.08
C TRP A 4 -26.50 -4.06 -0.95
N ARG A 5 -25.22 -4.38 -1.22
CA ARG A 5 -24.70 -5.73 -1.02
C ARG A 5 -24.05 -5.85 0.36
N SER A 6 -24.08 -7.06 0.91
CA SER A 6 -23.33 -7.39 2.13
C SER A 6 -21.82 -7.32 1.87
N VAL A 7 -21.04 -7.23 2.92
CA VAL A 7 -19.57 -7.30 2.88
C VAL A 7 -19.12 -8.57 2.20
N ARG A 8 -19.68 -9.72 2.60
CA ARG A 8 -19.43 -11.04 2.00
C ARG A 8 -19.65 -11.04 0.49
N ASP A 9 -20.81 -10.55 0.04
CA ASP A 9 -21.16 -10.53 -1.38
C ASP A 9 -20.26 -9.60 -2.20
N LYS A 10 -19.73 -8.57 -1.57
CA LYS A 10 -18.79 -7.67 -2.22
C LYS A 10 -17.41 -8.24 -2.39
N VAL A 11 -16.88 -8.86 -1.35
CA VAL A 11 -15.57 -9.52 -1.39
C VAL A 11 -15.63 -10.68 -2.38
N GLY A 12 -16.73 -11.43 -2.39
CA GLY A 12 -16.93 -12.57 -3.28
C GLY A 12 -17.34 -12.25 -4.72
N LEU A 13 -17.54 -10.96 -5.08
CA LEU A 13 -18.07 -10.59 -6.38
C LEU A 13 -17.21 -11.07 -7.56
N GLY A 14 -15.89 -10.89 -7.49
CA GLY A 14 -14.98 -11.37 -8.54
C GLY A 14 -15.06 -12.88 -8.70
N LEU A 15 -15.02 -13.61 -7.59
CA LEU A 15 -15.12 -15.06 -7.58
C LEU A 15 -16.48 -15.58 -8.11
N GLU A 16 -17.55 -14.81 -7.89
CA GLU A 16 -18.87 -15.10 -8.44
C GLU A 16 -18.89 -14.97 -9.97
N LEU A 17 -18.27 -13.91 -10.48
CA LEU A 17 -18.15 -13.65 -11.92
C LEU A 17 -17.26 -14.70 -12.62
N ASP A 18 -16.25 -15.20 -11.92
CA ASP A 18 -15.37 -16.28 -12.40
C ASP A 18 -16.07 -17.68 -12.33
N GLY A 19 -17.33 -17.74 -11.87
CA GLY A 19 -18.10 -18.98 -11.83
C GLY A 19 -17.76 -19.90 -10.66
N MET A 20 -17.05 -19.43 -9.63
CA MET A 20 -16.70 -20.21 -8.46
C MET A 20 -17.94 -20.69 -7.69
N GLY A 21 -17.95 -21.97 -7.27
CA GLY A 21 -19.02 -22.55 -6.48
C GLY A 21 -19.24 -21.83 -5.14
N LYS A 22 -20.50 -21.74 -4.70
CA LYS A 22 -20.87 -20.95 -3.50
C LYS A 22 -20.11 -21.35 -2.24
N ALA A 23 -19.89 -22.66 -2.02
CA ALA A 23 -19.18 -23.15 -0.84
C ALA A 23 -17.70 -22.72 -0.84
N GLU A 24 -17.00 -22.90 -1.94
CA GLU A 24 -15.61 -22.51 -2.11
C GLU A 24 -15.45 -20.99 -2.03
N ARG A 25 -16.33 -20.24 -2.70
CA ARG A 25 -16.36 -18.77 -2.65
C ARG A 25 -16.51 -18.29 -1.20
N ASN A 26 -17.43 -18.86 -0.43
CA ASN A 26 -17.63 -18.46 0.96
C ASN A 26 -16.39 -18.74 1.84
N ALA A 27 -15.69 -19.85 1.60
CA ALA A 27 -14.47 -20.17 2.32
C ALA A 27 -13.36 -19.16 2.01
N LYS A 28 -13.11 -18.85 0.72
CA LYS A 28 -12.14 -17.81 0.32
C LYS A 28 -12.50 -16.43 0.88
N VAL A 29 -13.77 -16.05 0.82
CA VAL A 29 -14.23 -14.76 1.37
C VAL A 29 -14.00 -14.68 2.87
N ALA A 30 -14.30 -15.75 3.62
CA ALA A 30 -14.07 -15.76 5.06
C ALA A 30 -12.59 -15.62 5.41
N GLU A 31 -11.70 -16.28 4.66
CA GLU A 31 -10.25 -16.14 4.80
C GLU A 31 -9.80 -14.68 4.57
N GLN A 32 -10.27 -14.04 3.50
CA GLN A 32 -9.88 -12.66 3.19
C GLN A 32 -10.46 -11.65 4.19
N LEU A 33 -11.66 -11.88 4.71
CA LEU A 33 -12.25 -11.05 5.75
C LEU A 33 -11.48 -11.15 7.08
N ALA A 34 -11.06 -12.36 7.45
CA ALA A 34 -10.20 -12.56 8.62
C ALA A 34 -8.85 -11.86 8.48
N LEU A 35 -8.24 -11.87 7.27
CA LEU A 35 -6.98 -11.17 6.99
C LEU A 35 -7.07 -9.65 7.23
N VAL A 36 -8.23 -9.04 6.96
CA VAL A 36 -8.44 -7.61 7.13
C VAL A 36 -9.18 -7.26 8.43
N GLY A 37 -9.44 -8.24 9.31
CA GLY A 37 -10.11 -8.04 10.60
C GLY A 37 -11.56 -7.59 10.47
N LEU A 38 -12.31 -8.20 9.56
CA LEU A 38 -13.74 -7.94 9.29
C LEU A 38 -14.60 -9.22 9.25
N ASP A 39 -14.14 -10.29 9.87
CA ASP A 39 -14.84 -11.59 9.96
C ASP A 39 -16.18 -11.46 10.66
N ASP A 40 -16.29 -10.63 11.70
CA ASP A 40 -17.52 -10.33 12.43
C ASP A 40 -18.52 -9.44 11.66
N ARG A 41 -18.12 -8.88 10.52
CA ARG A 41 -18.90 -7.94 9.70
C ARG A 41 -19.32 -8.50 8.35
N ALA A 42 -19.14 -9.79 8.13
CA ALA A 42 -19.40 -10.42 6.82
C ALA A 42 -20.80 -10.17 6.28
N ASP A 43 -21.81 -10.16 7.14
CA ASP A 43 -23.22 -10.01 6.77
C ASP A 43 -23.75 -8.57 6.88
N ALA A 44 -22.92 -7.61 7.36
CA ALA A 44 -23.27 -6.20 7.41
C ALA A 44 -23.36 -5.60 6.00
N LEU A 45 -24.19 -4.56 5.82
CA LEU A 45 -24.19 -3.77 4.60
C LEU A 45 -22.96 -2.84 4.60
N VAL A 46 -22.37 -2.64 3.43
CA VAL A 46 -21.19 -1.76 3.31
C VAL A 46 -21.48 -0.32 3.72
N ALA A 47 -22.72 0.13 3.52
CA ALA A 47 -23.14 1.47 3.95
C ALA A 47 -23.12 1.66 5.48
N GLU A 48 -23.16 0.58 6.26
CA GLU A 48 -23.11 0.61 7.73
C GLU A 48 -21.69 0.66 8.28
N LEU A 49 -20.67 0.55 7.41
CA LEU A 49 -19.27 0.51 7.78
C LEU A 49 -18.65 1.91 7.81
N SER A 50 -17.68 2.13 8.70
CA SER A 50 -16.82 3.32 8.66
C SER A 50 -15.98 3.35 7.39
N GLY A 51 -15.48 4.53 6.98
CA GLY A 51 -14.65 4.69 5.79
C GLY A 51 -13.44 3.74 5.76
N GLY A 52 -12.74 3.59 6.89
CA GLY A 52 -11.63 2.66 7.02
C GLY A 52 -12.04 1.19 6.86
N MET A 53 -13.20 0.79 7.39
CA MET A 53 -13.74 -0.56 7.18
C MET A 53 -14.13 -0.80 5.72
N GLN A 54 -14.72 0.20 5.05
CA GLN A 54 -15.04 0.11 3.63
C GLN A 54 -13.79 -0.09 2.76
N GLN A 55 -12.68 0.56 3.10
CA GLN A 55 -11.41 0.35 2.42
C GLN A 55 -10.85 -1.05 2.65
N ARG A 56 -10.93 -1.57 3.87
CA ARG A 56 -10.56 -2.98 4.16
C ARG A 56 -11.41 -3.98 3.37
N VAL A 57 -12.70 -3.70 3.16
CA VAL A 57 -13.54 -4.49 2.25
C VAL A 57 -13.02 -4.42 0.82
N GLY A 58 -12.56 -3.25 0.37
CA GLY A 58 -11.91 -3.08 -0.93
C GLY A 58 -10.64 -3.93 -1.07
N LEU A 59 -9.79 -3.93 -0.05
CA LEU A 59 -8.58 -4.76 0.00
C LEU A 59 -8.92 -6.25 -0.01
N ALA A 60 -9.83 -6.71 0.87
CA ALA A 60 -10.27 -8.09 0.90
C ALA A 60 -10.82 -8.57 -0.45
N ARG A 61 -11.60 -7.72 -1.14
CA ARG A 61 -12.09 -8.00 -2.50
C ARG A 61 -10.97 -8.14 -3.51
N ALA A 62 -9.97 -7.25 -3.46
CA ALA A 62 -8.82 -7.29 -4.38
C ALA A 62 -7.97 -8.54 -4.17
N PHE A 63 -7.81 -8.97 -2.92
CA PHE A 63 -7.04 -10.16 -2.58
C PHE A 63 -7.80 -11.48 -2.75
N ALA A 64 -9.14 -11.45 -2.76
CA ALA A 64 -9.97 -12.66 -2.95
C ALA A 64 -9.75 -13.29 -4.33
N THR A 65 -9.50 -12.47 -5.35
CA THR A 65 -9.15 -12.95 -6.68
C THR A 65 -7.67 -13.37 -6.73
N ASP A 66 -7.37 -14.45 -7.46
CA ASP A 66 -5.99 -14.92 -7.64
C ASP A 66 -5.21 -14.11 -8.69
N ALA A 67 -5.64 -12.88 -8.98
CA ALA A 67 -4.97 -11.99 -9.91
C ALA A 67 -3.50 -11.79 -9.50
N PRO A 68 -2.54 -11.98 -10.42
CA PRO A 68 -1.11 -11.80 -10.12
C PRO A 68 -0.73 -10.32 -9.92
N ILE A 69 -1.53 -9.41 -10.46
CA ILE A 69 -1.31 -7.96 -10.40
C ILE A 69 -2.54 -7.30 -9.79
N LEU A 70 -2.34 -6.47 -8.78
CA LEU A 70 -3.36 -5.63 -8.17
C LEU A 70 -3.13 -4.17 -8.53
N LEU A 71 -4.21 -3.49 -8.93
CA LEU A 71 -4.19 -2.05 -9.21
C LEU A 71 -4.91 -1.34 -8.07
N MET A 72 -4.23 -0.39 -7.44
CA MET A 72 -4.76 0.43 -6.35
C MET A 72 -4.58 1.90 -6.70
N ASP A 73 -5.71 2.62 -6.77
CA ASP A 73 -5.75 4.04 -7.07
C ASP A 73 -6.15 4.80 -5.80
N GLU A 74 -5.21 5.52 -5.21
CA GLU A 74 -5.33 6.30 -3.98
C GLU A 74 -6.09 5.59 -2.83
N PRO A 75 -5.74 4.35 -2.46
CA PRO A 75 -6.56 3.54 -1.57
C PRO A 75 -6.64 4.07 -0.14
N PHE A 76 -5.79 5.01 0.24
CA PHE A 76 -5.73 5.57 1.61
C PHE A 76 -6.06 7.07 1.70
N SER A 77 -6.46 7.71 0.58
CA SER A 77 -6.67 9.16 0.50
C SER A 77 -7.77 9.69 1.44
N ALA A 78 -8.80 8.90 1.73
CA ALA A 78 -9.94 9.29 2.56
C ALA A 78 -9.81 8.87 4.04
N LEU A 79 -8.60 8.51 4.51
CA LEU A 79 -8.37 8.02 5.86
C LEU A 79 -7.67 9.07 6.74
N ASP A 80 -7.99 9.01 8.03
CA ASP A 80 -7.21 9.73 9.04
C ASP A 80 -5.77 9.13 9.15
N PRO A 81 -4.78 9.93 9.60
CA PRO A 81 -3.38 9.52 9.59
C PRO A 81 -3.09 8.24 10.36
N LEU A 82 -3.77 7.99 11.49
CA LEU A 82 -3.51 6.82 12.32
C LEU A 82 -3.98 5.53 11.63
N ILE A 83 -5.20 5.55 11.10
CA ILE A 83 -5.78 4.43 10.36
C ILE A 83 -5.00 4.19 9.06
N ARG A 84 -4.59 5.27 8.37
CA ARG A 84 -3.76 5.19 7.15
C ARG A 84 -2.47 4.43 7.43
N THR A 85 -1.69 4.85 8.43
CA THR A 85 -0.42 4.19 8.79
C THR A 85 -0.61 2.71 9.07
N ARG A 86 -1.62 2.36 9.86
CA ARG A 86 -1.93 0.96 10.18
C ARG A 86 -2.28 0.13 8.95
N LEU A 87 -3.12 0.66 8.05
CA LEU A 87 -3.50 -0.06 6.83
C LEU A 87 -2.36 -0.19 5.83
N GLN A 88 -1.44 0.78 5.78
CA GLN A 88 -0.21 0.67 5.00
C GLN A 88 0.67 -0.47 5.50
N ASP A 89 0.83 -0.60 6.82
CA ASP A 89 1.61 -1.68 7.43
C ASP A 89 0.95 -3.05 7.17
N GLU A 90 -0.38 -3.13 7.32
CA GLU A 90 -1.16 -4.32 6.99
C GLU A 90 -1.02 -4.70 5.50
N LEU A 91 -1.02 -3.72 4.57
CA LEU A 91 -0.81 -3.95 3.15
C LEU A 91 0.58 -4.52 2.85
N LEU A 92 1.63 -3.95 3.46
CA LEU A 92 3.00 -4.42 3.30
C LEU A 92 3.17 -5.86 3.80
N ASP A 93 2.58 -6.20 4.95
CA ASP A 93 2.65 -7.56 5.50
C ASP A 93 1.86 -8.55 4.64
N LEU A 94 0.71 -8.13 4.12
CA LEU A 94 -0.11 -8.94 3.24
C LEU A 94 0.59 -9.19 1.89
N GLN A 95 1.22 -8.15 1.31
CA GLN A 95 1.99 -8.26 0.07
C GLN A 95 3.14 -9.27 0.21
N LYS A 96 3.89 -9.21 1.32
CA LYS A 96 4.98 -10.17 1.61
C LYS A 96 4.46 -11.61 1.67
N ARG A 97 3.32 -11.82 2.33
CA ARG A 97 2.72 -13.16 2.48
C ARG A 97 2.17 -13.72 1.17
N LEU A 98 1.55 -12.88 0.35
CA LEU A 98 0.90 -13.30 -0.90
C LEU A 98 1.83 -13.27 -2.11
N GLY A 99 2.96 -12.56 -2.05
CA GLY A 99 3.93 -12.45 -3.15
C GLY A 99 3.35 -11.79 -4.41
N LYS A 100 2.27 -11.02 -4.30
CA LYS A 100 1.60 -10.37 -5.43
C LYS A 100 2.32 -9.10 -5.86
N THR A 101 2.24 -8.77 -7.15
CA THR A 101 2.65 -7.47 -7.67
C THR A 101 1.54 -6.46 -7.46
N ILE A 102 1.85 -5.32 -6.82
CA ILE A 102 0.90 -4.24 -6.59
C ILE A 102 1.36 -3.02 -7.38
N ILE A 103 0.49 -2.47 -8.22
CA ILE A 103 0.65 -1.16 -8.83
C ILE A 103 -0.21 -0.21 -8.00
N PHE A 104 0.47 0.72 -7.35
CA PHE A 104 -0.12 1.62 -6.36
C PHE A 104 0.02 3.07 -6.85
N VAL A 105 -1.09 3.78 -6.99
CA VAL A 105 -1.09 5.20 -7.35
C VAL A 105 -1.35 6.01 -6.09
N SER A 106 -0.49 6.99 -5.82
CA SER A 106 -0.62 7.93 -4.73
C SER A 106 -0.09 9.32 -5.13
N HIS A 107 -0.67 10.35 -4.57
CA HIS A 107 -0.14 11.73 -4.62
C HIS A 107 0.66 12.06 -3.35
N ASP A 108 0.69 11.17 -2.37
CA ASP A 108 1.42 11.30 -1.11
C ASP A 108 2.80 10.62 -1.25
N LEU A 109 3.86 11.44 -1.15
CA LEU A 109 5.23 10.98 -1.29
C LEU A 109 5.65 10.02 -0.19
N ASP A 110 5.37 10.39 1.06
CA ASP A 110 5.77 9.58 2.21
C ASP A 110 5.16 8.18 2.10
N GLU A 111 3.93 8.11 1.59
CA GLU A 111 3.26 6.86 1.29
C GLU A 111 3.95 6.07 0.18
N ALA A 112 4.26 6.71 -0.94
CA ALA A 112 4.94 6.08 -2.07
C ALA A 112 6.32 5.54 -1.67
N PHE A 113 7.07 6.28 -0.87
CA PHE A 113 8.40 5.89 -0.39
C PHE A 113 8.34 4.81 0.70
N LYS A 114 7.31 4.80 1.52
CA LYS A 114 7.09 3.75 2.53
C LYS A 114 6.71 2.41 1.90
N ILE A 115 5.82 2.43 0.89
CA ILE A 115 5.21 1.22 0.32
C ILE A 115 5.98 0.72 -0.91
N GLY A 116 6.49 1.62 -1.75
CA GLY A 116 7.04 1.29 -3.06
C GLY A 116 8.42 0.64 -3.03
N ASN A 117 8.57 -0.55 -3.58
CA ASN A 117 9.88 -1.11 -3.91
C ASN A 117 10.52 -0.37 -5.09
N ARG A 118 9.70 0.09 -6.03
CA ARG A 118 10.06 0.97 -7.14
C ARG A 118 9.00 2.06 -7.27
N ILE A 119 9.43 3.27 -7.56
CA ILE A 119 8.57 4.44 -7.69
C ILE A 119 8.72 4.99 -9.11
N ALA A 120 7.61 5.32 -9.75
CA ALA A 120 7.56 6.04 -11.01
C ALA A 120 6.98 7.44 -10.73
N ILE A 121 7.79 8.48 -10.91
CA ILE A 121 7.34 9.86 -10.79
C ILE A 121 6.80 10.31 -12.13
N MET A 122 5.62 10.92 -12.12
CA MET A 122 4.93 11.40 -13.31
C MET A 122 4.79 12.93 -13.29
N GLU A 123 5.05 13.56 -14.42
CA GLU A 123 4.84 14.98 -14.66
C GLU A 123 4.21 15.17 -16.04
N GLY A 124 3.13 15.95 -16.15
CA GLY A 124 2.47 16.22 -17.42
C GLY A 124 2.01 14.97 -18.18
N GLY A 125 1.61 13.91 -17.47
CA GLY A 125 1.17 12.63 -18.06
C GLY A 125 2.31 11.74 -18.57
N ARG A 126 3.57 12.03 -18.23
CA ARG A 126 4.75 11.24 -18.63
C ARG A 126 5.53 10.80 -17.40
N ILE A 127 6.12 9.61 -17.46
CA ILE A 127 7.07 9.15 -16.44
C ILE A 127 8.39 9.93 -16.66
N VAL A 128 8.79 10.71 -15.65
CA VAL A 128 10.03 11.50 -15.68
C VAL A 128 11.19 10.80 -15.00
N GLN A 129 10.88 9.94 -14.01
CA GLN A 129 11.88 9.07 -13.38
C GLN A 129 11.21 7.79 -12.87
N CYS A 130 11.94 6.67 -12.93
CA CYS A 130 11.53 5.41 -12.33
C CYS A 130 12.75 4.77 -11.67
N GLY A 131 12.64 4.44 -10.38
CA GLY A 131 13.75 3.86 -9.61
C GLY A 131 13.31 3.37 -8.25
N THR A 132 14.27 2.89 -7.47
CA THR A 132 14.06 2.62 -6.04
C THR A 132 13.91 3.94 -5.27
N PRO A 133 13.30 3.95 -4.09
CA PRO A 133 13.26 5.14 -3.22
C PRO A 133 14.63 5.80 -3.06
N ARG A 134 15.67 5.02 -2.84
CA ARG A 134 17.03 5.49 -2.68
C ARG A 134 17.57 6.18 -3.94
N GLU A 135 17.41 5.57 -5.12
CA GLU A 135 17.87 6.14 -6.40
C GLU A 135 17.19 7.48 -6.69
N ILE A 136 15.89 7.59 -6.45
CA ILE A 136 15.12 8.81 -6.66
C ILE A 136 15.60 9.92 -5.72
N PHE A 137 15.83 9.58 -4.45
CA PHE A 137 16.28 10.54 -3.45
C PHE A 137 17.72 11.01 -3.70
N SER A 138 18.66 10.09 -3.99
CA SER A 138 20.09 10.41 -4.14
C SER A 138 20.48 10.94 -5.51
N SER A 139 19.68 10.70 -6.55
CA SER A 139 19.99 11.06 -7.94
C SER A 139 18.71 11.47 -8.69
N PRO A 140 18.10 12.62 -8.32
CA PRO A 140 16.92 13.12 -9.01
C PRO A 140 17.24 13.46 -10.46
N ALA A 141 16.38 13.03 -11.40
CA ALA A 141 16.60 13.13 -12.83
C ALA A 141 16.51 14.57 -13.36
N ASN A 142 15.77 15.44 -12.69
CA ASN A 142 15.58 16.85 -13.08
C ASN A 142 15.18 17.70 -11.85
N ALA A 143 15.06 19.01 -12.06
CA ALA A 143 14.69 19.95 -11.00
C ALA A 143 13.32 19.64 -10.38
N TYR A 144 12.33 19.21 -11.18
CA TYR A 144 11.02 18.85 -10.69
C TYR A 144 11.12 17.70 -9.67
N VAL A 145 11.87 16.63 -9.98
CA VAL A 145 12.07 15.52 -9.05
C VAL A 145 12.86 15.95 -7.82
N ALA A 146 13.88 16.81 -7.99
CA ALA A 146 14.66 17.35 -6.88
C ALA A 146 13.78 18.14 -5.91
N ASP A 147 12.93 19.03 -6.41
CA ASP A 147 11.97 19.80 -5.60
C ASP A 147 10.95 18.88 -4.93
N PHE A 148 10.54 17.84 -5.64
CA PHE A 148 9.58 16.86 -5.14
C PHE A 148 10.12 16.12 -3.90
N VAL A 149 11.39 15.69 -3.91
CA VAL A 149 12.01 14.97 -2.78
C VAL A 149 12.60 15.87 -1.70
N ALA A 150 12.85 17.17 -1.99
CA ALA A 150 13.44 18.10 -1.04
C ALA A 150 12.61 18.30 0.24
N ASN A 151 11.29 18.13 0.15
CA ASN A 151 10.36 18.29 1.27
C ASN A 151 10.13 16.99 2.06
N MET A 152 10.80 15.89 1.70
CA MET A 152 10.64 14.60 2.37
C MET A 152 11.49 14.47 3.63
N ASN A 153 11.02 13.67 4.56
CA ASN A 153 11.84 13.23 5.67
C ASN A 153 12.83 12.12 5.20
N PRO A 154 14.14 12.41 5.14
CA PRO A 154 15.12 11.46 4.63
C PRO A 154 15.27 10.22 5.51
N LEU A 155 14.87 10.27 6.78
CA LEU A 155 15.04 9.17 7.74
C LEU A 155 14.23 7.91 7.37
N GLY A 156 13.17 8.04 6.56
CA GLY A 156 12.41 6.90 6.05
C GLY A 156 13.05 6.17 4.88
N VAL A 157 14.03 6.79 4.22
CA VAL A 157 14.59 6.33 2.94
C VAL A 157 16.07 5.97 3.06
N LEU A 158 16.85 6.82 3.76
CA LEU A 158 18.29 6.68 3.89
C LEU A 158 18.66 5.79 5.10
N ARG A 159 19.67 4.97 4.90
CA ARG A 159 20.34 4.25 6.00
C ARG A 159 21.56 5.05 6.44
N ALA A 160 22.04 4.84 7.67
CA ALA A 160 23.23 5.52 8.18
C ALA A 160 24.43 5.43 7.19
N ARG A 161 24.64 4.26 6.56
CA ARG A 161 25.66 4.06 5.55
C ARG A 161 25.53 4.93 4.28
N ASP A 162 24.36 5.47 4.02
CA ASP A 162 24.08 6.28 2.82
C ASP A 162 24.47 7.76 3.03
N VAL A 163 24.66 8.16 4.30
CA VAL A 163 25.05 9.51 4.71
C VAL A 163 26.45 9.56 5.36
N MET A 164 27.05 8.40 5.60
CA MET A 164 28.42 8.31 6.12
C MET A 164 29.43 8.73 5.03
N ILE A 165 30.33 9.64 5.38
CA ILE A 165 31.48 9.96 4.54
C ILE A 165 32.51 8.84 4.72
N GLU A 166 32.86 8.13 3.64
CA GLU A 166 33.92 7.12 3.69
C GLU A 166 35.24 7.79 4.14
N GLY A 167 35.83 7.26 5.22
CA GLY A 167 37.10 7.76 5.76
C GLY A 167 36.99 8.88 6.80
N ALA A 168 35.78 9.28 7.22
CA ALA A 168 35.63 10.11 8.42
C ALA A 168 35.91 9.28 9.68
N GLU A 169 37.06 9.53 10.34
CA GLU A 169 37.29 9.03 11.70
C GLU A 169 36.19 9.62 12.60
N GLY A 170 35.41 8.75 13.22
CA GLY A 170 34.41 9.18 14.21
C GLY A 170 35.11 9.82 15.41
N PRO A 171 34.44 10.69 16.19
CA PRO A 171 35.02 11.19 17.43
C PRO A 171 35.39 10.01 18.34
N GLU A 172 36.66 9.97 18.80
CA GLU A 172 37.07 9.05 19.83
C GLU A 172 36.17 9.23 21.05
N VAL A 173 35.41 8.21 21.38
CA VAL A 173 34.61 8.20 22.61
C VAL A 173 35.60 7.71 23.69
N ASP A 174 36.15 8.65 24.47
CA ASP A 174 36.89 8.33 25.66
C ASP A 174 35.97 7.51 26.58
N ALA A 175 36.35 6.26 26.79
CA ALA A 175 35.73 5.39 27.77
C ALA A 175 36.23 5.80 29.16
N GLU A 176 35.44 6.54 29.92
CA GLU A 176 35.55 6.63 31.39
C GLU A 176 34.70 5.56 32.08
#